data_9b763f6faafae331ad36e0a3db8838ce
#
_entry.id   9b763f6faafae331ad36e0a3db8838ce
#
_cell.length_a   1.000
_cell.length_b   1.000
_cell.length_c   1.000
_cell.angle_alpha   90.00
_cell.angle_beta   90.00
_cell.angle_gamma   90.00
#
_symmetry.space_group_name_H-M   'P 1'
#
loop_
_entity.id
_entity.type
_entity.pdbx_description
1 polymer ?
#
loop_
_entity_poly.entity_id
_entity_poly.type
_entity_poly.pdbx_seq_one_letter_code
_entity_poly.pdbx_strand_id
1 'polypeptide(L)'
;MIKTTPHKIVILMGILLSPSVFATDINVEFTATVKATTCNITLTGNNVTNDGNNNYTLRIPKMGLDKIANKTTESQADFKLVASGCSSGISWIDTTLTGNASSSSPKLIIPQSGDSSSTTSNIGMGFKKRTTDDATFLKPNSAEKIRWSTDEMQPYKGLEMTVALRETDAGQGVPGNFRALATFNFIYQ
;
A
#
# COMPACT_ATOMS: atom_id res chain seq x y z
N MET A 1 -50.36 -37.29 94.60
CA MET A 1 -50.33 -38.28 93.52
C MET A 1 -50.54 -37.46 92.22
N ILE A 2 -49.50 -37.17 91.53
CA ILE A 2 -49.50 -36.32 90.28
C ILE A 2 -49.29 -37.28 89.12
N LYS A 3 -50.30 -37.40 88.28
CA LYS A 3 -50.19 -38.16 87.00
C LYS A 3 -49.55 -37.29 85.94
N THR A 4 -48.44 -37.62 85.49
CA THR A 4 -47.78 -37.02 84.38
C THR A 4 -48.17 -37.73 83.06
N THR A 5 -48.76 -37.00 82.15
CA THR A 5 -49.07 -37.45 80.79
C THR A 5 -47.95 -37.16 79.82
N PRO A 6 -47.47 -38.09 79.01
CA PRO A 6 -46.43 -37.82 78.02
C PRO A 6 -47.00 -37.14 76.78
N HIS A 7 -46.47 -35.96 76.47
CA HIS A 7 -46.71 -35.27 75.19
C HIS A 7 -45.88 -35.92 74.04
N LYS A 8 -46.60 -36.42 73.04
CA LYS A 8 -45.99 -36.87 71.79
C LYS A 8 -45.67 -35.66 70.97
N ILE A 9 -44.36 -35.41 70.79
CA ILE A 9 -43.85 -34.40 69.83
C ILE A 9 -43.87 -35.04 68.45
N VAL A 10 -44.74 -34.53 67.57
CA VAL A 10 -44.71 -34.86 66.14
C VAL A 10 -43.74 -33.90 65.43
N ILE A 11 -42.64 -34.40 65.02
CA ILE A 11 -41.69 -33.64 64.22
C ILE A 11 -42.19 -33.72 62.77
N LEU A 12 -42.74 -32.60 62.30
CA LEU A 12 -43.13 -32.44 60.91
C LEU A 12 -41.89 -32.12 60.06
N MET A 13 -41.35 -33.12 59.38
CA MET A 13 -40.19 -33.02 58.50
C MET A 13 -40.62 -32.35 57.20
N GLY A 14 -40.42 -31.02 57.06
CA GLY A 14 -40.72 -30.26 55.86
C GLY A 14 -39.70 -30.57 54.77
N ILE A 15 -40.11 -31.28 53.73
CA ILE A 15 -39.32 -31.52 52.53
C ILE A 15 -39.29 -30.19 51.72
N LEU A 16 -38.12 -29.51 51.73
CA LEU A 16 -37.88 -28.37 50.87
C LEU A 16 -37.64 -28.87 49.44
N LEU A 17 -38.67 -28.80 48.61
CA LEU A 17 -38.59 -29.00 47.19
C LEU A 17 -37.96 -27.73 46.60
N SER A 18 -36.64 -27.79 46.36
CA SER A 18 -35.91 -26.75 45.61
C SER A 18 -36.33 -26.85 44.14
N PRO A 19 -36.86 -25.79 43.50
CA PRO A 19 -37.10 -25.80 42.07
C PRO A 19 -35.74 -25.84 41.36
N SER A 20 -35.48 -26.86 40.54
CA SER A 20 -34.35 -26.94 39.65
C SER A 20 -34.52 -25.88 38.57
N VAL A 21 -33.75 -24.80 38.67
CA VAL A 21 -33.65 -23.80 37.60
C VAL A 21 -32.81 -24.45 36.49
N PHE A 22 -33.46 -24.88 35.43
CA PHE A 22 -32.78 -25.30 34.21
C PHE A 22 -32.24 -24.03 33.54
N ALA A 23 -30.90 -23.86 33.54
CA ALA A 23 -30.24 -22.89 32.70
C ALA A 23 -30.44 -23.33 31.24
N THR A 24 -31.15 -22.53 30.47
CA THR A 24 -31.27 -22.69 29.01
C THR A 24 -30.03 -22.09 28.37
N ASP A 25 -29.18 -22.90 27.79
CA ASP A 25 -28.05 -22.43 27.00
C ASP A 25 -28.57 -21.71 25.74
N ILE A 26 -28.26 -20.42 25.62
CA ILE A 26 -28.56 -19.66 24.42
C ILE A 26 -27.36 -19.80 23.49
N ASN A 27 -27.50 -20.57 22.43
CA ASN A 27 -26.51 -20.65 21.37
C ASN A 27 -26.72 -19.50 20.39
N VAL A 28 -25.75 -18.57 20.30
CA VAL A 28 -25.79 -17.45 19.35
C VAL A 28 -24.80 -17.74 18.25
N GLU A 29 -25.28 -17.99 17.05
CA GLU A 29 -24.47 -18.15 15.86
C GLU A 29 -24.28 -16.78 15.21
N PHE A 30 -23.04 -16.29 15.11
CA PHE A 30 -22.68 -15.02 14.49
C PHE A 30 -21.86 -15.26 13.23
N THR A 31 -22.41 -14.87 12.07
CA THR A 31 -21.68 -14.92 10.80
C THR A 31 -21.35 -13.49 10.38
N ALA A 32 -20.05 -13.19 10.27
CA ALA A 32 -19.56 -11.92 9.74
C ALA A 32 -18.83 -12.15 8.42
N THR A 33 -19.21 -11.42 7.38
CA THR A 33 -18.47 -11.38 6.12
C THR A 33 -17.56 -10.16 6.13
N VAL A 34 -16.24 -10.38 6.21
CA VAL A 34 -15.25 -9.31 6.09
C VAL A 34 -14.85 -9.20 4.63
N LYS A 35 -15.20 -8.08 3.98
CA LYS A 35 -14.71 -7.75 2.63
C LYS A 35 -13.40 -7.01 2.77
N ALA A 36 -12.33 -7.49 2.10
CA ALA A 36 -11.12 -6.70 1.94
C ALA A 36 -11.45 -5.45 1.12
N THR A 37 -11.09 -4.27 1.65
CA THR A 37 -11.21 -3.01 0.92
C THR A 37 -10.01 -2.87 0.00
N THR A 38 -10.22 -3.04 -1.30
CA THR A 38 -9.15 -2.98 -2.31
C THR A 38 -9.67 -2.33 -3.58
N CYS A 39 -8.72 -1.81 -4.38
CA CYS A 39 -8.95 -1.43 -5.77
C CYS A 39 -8.03 -2.26 -6.66
N ASN A 40 -8.42 -2.44 -7.91
CA ASN A 40 -7.50 -2.87 -8.96
C ASN A 40 -6.77 -1.64 -9.49
N ILE A 41 -5.45 -1.60 -9.34
CA ILE A 41 -4.62 -0.48 -9.81
C ILE A 41 -3.88 -0.92 -11.09
N THR A 42 -3.97 -0.10 -12.12
CA THR A 42 -3.26 -0.28 -13.38
C THR A 42 -2.35 0.90 -13.65
N LEU A 43 -1.20 0.65 -14.28
CA LEU A 43 -0.28 1.69 -14.73
C LEU A 43 -0.47 1.88 -16.24
N THR A 44 -0.69 3.12 -16.68
CA THR A 44 -0.95 3.48 -18.08
C THR A 44 -0.08 4.65 -18.52
N GLY A 45 0.21 4.72 -19.83
CA GLY A 45 1.01 5.81 -20.42
C GLY A 45 1.49 5.43 -21.82
N ASN A 46 1.97 6.40 -22.59
CA ASN A 46 2.37 6.18 -24.00
C ASN A 46 3.54 5.20 -24.14
N ASN A 47 4.41 5.12 -23.13
CA ASN A 47 5.61 4.29 -23.14
C ASN A 47 5.52 3.14 -22.11
N VAL A 48 4.30 2.76 -21.74
CA VAL A 48 4.03 1.72 -20.77
C VAL A 48 3.58 0.45 -21.47
N THR A 49 4.19 -0.67 -21.11
CA THR A 49 3.77 -2.03 -21.49
C THR A 49 3.33 -2.77 -20.25
N ASN A 50 2.19 -3.44 -20.30
CA ASN A 50 1.75 -4.35 -19.24
C ASN A 50 2.33 -5.75 -19.54
N ASP A 51 3.20 -6.21 -18.63
CA ASP A 51 3.89 -7.50 -18.78
C ASP A 51 3.15 -8.64 -18.05
N GLY A 52 1.96 -8.35 -17.51
CA GLY A 52 1.14 -9.28 -16.73
C GLY A 52 1.52 -9.34 -15.25
N ASN A 53 0.64 -9.96 -14.42
CA ASN A 53 0.85 -10.13 -12.97
C ASN A 53 1.20 -8.83 -12.24
N ASN A 54 0.58 -7.72 -12.62
CA ASN A 54 0.84 -6.36 -12.10
C ASN A 54 2.28 -5.86 -12.34
N ASN A 55 3.00 -6.43 -13.29
CA ASN A 55 4.28 -5.93 -13.75
C ASN A 55 4.11 -5.05 -14.98
N TYR A 56 4.84 -3.96 -15.01
CA TYR A 56 4.80 -2.98 -16.08
C TYR A 56 6.21 -2.54 -16.44
N THR A 57 6.49 -2.40 -17.73
CA THR A 57 7.70 -1.76 -18.24
C THR A 57 7.36 -0.37 -18.72
N LEU A 58 8.03 0.66 -18.15
CA LEU A 58 7.96 2.02 -18.64
C LEU A 58 9.30 2.35 -19.31
N ARG A 59 9.24 2.73 -20.59
CA ARG A 59 10.42 3.08 -21.38
C ARG A 59 10.60 4.59 -21.42
N ILE A 60 11.78 5.07 -20.98
CA ILE A 60 12.21 6.45 -21.20
C ILE A 60 13.01 6.47 -22.50
N PRO A 61 12.73 7.40 -23.44
CA PRO A 61 13.47 7.48 -24.70
C PRO A 61 14.99 7.62 -24.50
N LYS A 62 15.77 7.16 -25.47
CA LYS A 62 17.22 7.35 -25.46
C LYS A 62 17.54 8.84 -25.50
N MET A 63 18.50 9.28 -24.68
CA MET A 63 18.92 10.68 -24.58
C MET A 63 20.39 10.81 -24.27
N GLY A 64 20.96 12.00 -24.47
CA GLY A 64 22.27 12.33 -24.02
C GLY A 64 22.34 12.53 -22.49
N LEU A 65 23.51 12.31 -21.92
CA LEU A 65 23.77 12.57 -20.50
C LEU A 65 23.49 14.03 -20.10
N ASP A 66 23.74 14.96 -21.04
CA ASP A 66 23.46 16.40 -20.87
C ASP A 66 22.01 16.67 -20.48
N LYS A 67 21.04 15.88 -21.00
CA LYS A 67 19.62 16.00 -20.66
C LYS A 67 19.33 15.61 -19.21
N ILE A 68 20.04 14.61 -18.73
CA ILE A 68 19.93 14.14 -17.33
C ILE A 68 20.57 15.16 -16.38
N ALA A 69 21.81 15.59 -16.69
CA ALA A 69 22.56 16.55 -15.89
C ALA A 69 21.85 17.91 -15.80
N ASN A 70 21.28 18.39 -16.92
CA ASN A 70 20.52 19.64 -16.96
C ASN A 70 19.05 19.49 -16.54
N LYS A 71 18.60 18.28 -16.12
CA LYS A 71 17.26 17.99 -15.61
C LYS A 71 16.15 18.39 -16.60
N THR A 72 16.39 18.23 -17.89
CA THR A 72 15.44 18.64 -18.93
C THR A 72 14.23 17.71 -18.96
N THR A 73 13.15 18.12 -19.64
CA THR A 73 11.93 17.34 -19.81
C THR A 73 12.14 16.05 -20.59
N GLU A 74 13.15 16.01 -21.48
CA GLU A 74 13.53 14.79 -22.23
C GLU A 74 14.04 13.67 -21.31
N SER A 75 14.56 14.01 -20.13
CA SER A 75 14.99 13.02 -19.12
C SER A 75 13.84 12.51 -18.24
N GLN A 76 12.59 12.74 -18.65
CA GLN A 76 11.38 12.39 -17.90
C GLN A 76 10.39 11.61 -18.78
N ALA A 77 9.55 10.83 -18.14
CA ALA A 77 8.40 10.19 -18.77
C ALA A 77 7.19 10.25 -17.85
N ASP A 78 6.04 10.59 -18.43
CA ASP A 78 4.78 10.65 -17.71
C ASP A 78 4.04 9.31 -17.79
N PHE A 79 3.37 8.95 -16.73
CA PHE A 79 2.50 7.81 -16.62
C PHE A 79 1.36 8.10 -15.64
N LYS A 80 0.38 7.21 -15.57
CA LYS A 80 -0.79 7.36 -14.70
C LYS A 80 -1.05 6.05 -13.98
N LEU A 81 -1.34 6.14 -12.68
CA LEU A 81 -1.89 5.06 -11.88
C LEU A 81 -3.42 5.22 -11.86
N VAL A 82 -4.15 4.22 -12.31
CA VAL A 82 -5.62 4.27 -12.43
C VAL A 82 -6.23 3.22 -11.51
N ALA A 83 -7.12 3.65 -10.63
CA ALA A 83 -7.92 2.77 -9.78
C ALA A 83 -9.22 2.36 -10.47
N SER A 84 -9.59 1.09 -10.33
CA SER A 84 -10.85 0.55 -10.83
C SER A 84 -11.38 -0.55 -9.93
N GLY A 85 -12.69 -0.81 -9.98
CA GLY A 85 -13.31 -1.87 -9.20
C GLY A 85 -13.11 -1.74 -7.70
N CYS A 86 -12.99 -0.51 -7.20
CA CYS A 86 -12.80 -0.25 -5.78
C CYS A 86 -13.99 -0.74 -4.96
N SER A 87 -13.70 -1.34 -3.81
CA SER A 87 -14.73 -1.73 -2.83
C SER A 87 -15.46 -0.48 -2.30
N SER A 88 -16.75 -0.60 -2.03
CA SER A 88 -17.51 0.46 -1.37
C SER A 88 -16.90 0.77 0.01
N GLY A 89 -16.74 2.03 0.34
CA GLY A 89 -16.19 2.49 1.62
C GLY A 89 -14.72 2.88 1.59
N ILE A 90 -14.02 2.78 0.45
CA ILE A 90 -12.69 3.37 0.31
C ILE A 90 -12.84 4.89 0.24
N SER A 91 -12.28 5.59 1.24
CA SER A 91 -12.31 7.04 1.34
C SER A 91 -11.08 7.69 0.69
N TRP A 92 -9.92 7.00 0.71
CA TRP A 92 -8.70 7.46 0.04
C TRP A 92 -7.72 6.32 -0.24
N ILE A 93 -6.80 6.60 -1.14
CA ILE A 93 -5.69 5.73 -1.49
C ILE A 93 -4.40 6.49 -1.19
N ASP A 94 -3.49 5.89 -0.44
CA ASP A 94 -2.12 6.37 -0.26
C ASP A 94 -1.16 5.47 -1.06
N THR A 95 -0.25 6.08 -1.81
CA THR A 95 0.79 5.38 -2.57
C THR A 95 2.14 5.59 -1.90
N THR A 96 2.86 4.51 -1.61
CA THR A 96 4.25 4.50 -1.16
C THR A 96 5.14 3.84 -2.20
N LEU A 97 6.45 3.97 -2.06
CA LEU A 97 7.43 3.50 -3.02
C LEU A 97 8.48 2.64 -2.34
N THR A 98 8.86 1.51 -2.98
CA THR A 98 10.02 0.72 -2.57
C THR A 98 10.93 0.45 -3.77
N GLY A 99 12.24 0.29 -3.51
CA GLY A 99 13.24 0.05 -4.54
C GLY A 99 14.66 0.12 -3.99
N ASN A 100 15.66 -0.11 -4.85
CA ASN A 100 17.06 0.01 -4.50
C ASN A 100 17.45 1.50 -4.45
N ALA A 101 17.36 2.11 -3.26
CA ALA A 101 17.63 3.53 -3.07
C ALA A 101 19.13 3.84 -3.16
N SER A 102 19.50 4.95 -3.81
CA SER A 102 20.86 5.47 -3.80
C SER A 102 21.24 5.94 -2.40
N SER A 103 22.47 5.66 -1.98
CA SER A 103 23.03 6.15 -0.71
C SER A 103 23.33 7.65 -0.73
N SER A 104 23.79 8.18 -1.88
CA SER A 104 24.12 9.60 -2.05
C SER A 104 22.89 10.46 -2.33
N SER A 105 21.90 9.90 -3.01
CA SER A 105 20.62 10.56 -3.34
C SER A 105 19.43 9.70 -2.94
N PRO A 106 19.01 9.68 -1.65
CA PRO A 106 18.07 8.69 -1.12
C PRO A 106 16.65 8.73 -1.70
N LYS A 107 16.31 9.74 -2.49
CA LYS A 107 15.04 9.84 -3.24
C LYS A 107 15.10 9.20 -4.63
N LEU A 108 16.28 8.73 -5.04
CA LEU A 108 16.48 8.10 -6.34
C LEU A 108 16.66 6.59 -6.19
N ILE A 109 16.00 5.85 -7.06
CA ILE A 109 16.15 4.40 -7.21
C ILE A 109 17.20 4.14 -8.28
N ILE A 110 18.20 3.34 -7.94
CA ILE A 110 19.29 2.93 -8.83
C ILE A 110 19.13 1.48 -9.27
N PRO A 111 19.87 1.03 -10.30
CA PRO A 111 19.89 -0.36 -10.72
C PRO A 111 20.22 -1.32 -9.56
N GLN A 112 19.70 -2.54 -9.64
CA GLN A 112 20.08 -3.59 -8.69
C GLN A 112 21.55 -3.98 -8.88
N SER A 113 22.22 -4.25 -7.77
CA SER A 113 23.60 -4.76 -7.81
C SER A 113 23.65 -6.07 -8.62
N GLY A 114 24.57 -6.14 -9.59
CA GLY A 114 24.73 -7.31 -10.45
C GLY A 114 23.74 -7.40 -11.63
N ASP A 115 22.88 -6.41 -11.86
CA ASP A 115 22.06 -6.38 -13.07
C ASP A 115 22.91 -6.04 -14.29
N SER A 116 23.29 -7.06 -15.05
CA SER A 116 24.08 -6.92 -16.28
C SER A 116 23.35 -6.15 -17.40
N SER A 117 22.04 -5.96 -17.28
CA SER A 117 21.26 -5.15 -18.22
C SER A 117 21.44 -3.65 -18.01
N SER A 118 22.02 -3.25 -16.88
CA SER A 118 22.33 -1.86 -16.57
C SER A 118 23.84 -1.65 -16.57
N THR A 119 24.32 -0.76 -17.43
CA THR A 119 25.75 -0.44 -17.59
C THR A 119 26.09 1.00 -17.23
N THR A 120 25.10 1.80 -16.86
CA THR A 120 25.27 3.18 -16.36
C THR A 120 25.71 3.17 -14.90
N SER A 121 26.35 4.24 -14.46
CA SER A 121 26.60 4.50 -13.04
C SER A 121 26.29 5.95 -12.69
N ASN A 122 26.04 6.19 -11.38
CA ASN A 122 25.64 7.49 -10.84
C ASN A 122 24.39 8.10 -11.50
N ILE A 123 23.48 7.25 -12.00
CA ILE A 123 22.18 7.63 -12.51
C ILE A 123 21.11 6.89 -11.68
N GLY A 124 20.05 7.60 -11.33
CA GLY A 124 18.89 7.05 -10.65
C GLY A 124 17.58 7.62 -11.19
N MET A 125 16.48 6.98 -10.87
CA MET A 125 15.13 7.43 -11.22
C MET A 125 14.37 7.90 -9.98
N GLY A 126 13.78 9.10 -10.05
CA GLY A 126 12.90 9.66 -9.05
C GLY A 126 11.47 9.72 -9.54
N PHE A 127 10.51 9.56 -8.63
CA PHE A 127 9.07 9.58 -8.92
C PHE A 127 8.38 10.72 -8.19
N LYS A 128 7.53 11.47 -8.90
CA LYS A 128 6.78 12.60 -8.35
C LYS A 128 5.40 12.74 -9.01
N LYS A 129 4.51 13.53 -8.41
CA LYS A 129 3.31 13.98 -9.13
C LYS A 129 3.74 14.81 -10.36
N ARG A 130 3.03 14.67 -11.45
CA ARG A 130 3.37 15.28 -12.74
C ARG A 130 3.56 16.80 -12.68
N THR A 131 2.80 17.49 -11.87
CA THR A 131 2.81 18.98 -11.78
C THR A 131 3.80 19.52 -10.76
N THR A 132 4.64 18.68 -10.15
CA THR A 132 5.57 19.09 -9.08
C THR A 132 7.02 19.04 -9.52
N ASP A 133 7.90 19.64 -8.73
CA ASP A 133 9.35 19.65 -8.96
C ASP A 133 10.07 18.43 -8.34
N ASP A 134 11.38 18.33 -8.57
CA ASP A 134 12.19 17.21 -8.11
C ASP A 134 12.38 17.16 -6.58
N ALA A 135 12.15 18.29 -5.86
CA ALA A 135 12.19 18.30 -4.40
C ALA A 135 11.12 17.41 -3.79
N THR A 136 10.03 17.17 -4.54
CA THR A 136 8.90 16.34 -4.15
C THR A 136 9.04 14.86 -4.55
N PHE A 137 10.18 14.42 -5.07
CA PHE A 137 10.38 12.99 -5.31
C PHE A 137 10.04 12.17 -4.08
N LEU A 138 9.19 11.18 -4.27
CA LEU A 138 8.79 10.24 -3.24
C LEU A 138 9.99 9.40 -2.81
N LYS A 139 10.33 9.45 -1.54
CA LYS A 139 11.47 8.71 -1.00
C LYS A 139 11.13 7.23 -0.92
N PRO A 140 11.88 6.34 -1.60
CA PRO A 140 11.66 4.91 -1.51
C PRO A 140 12.00 4.39 -0.10
N ASN A 141 11.40 3.25 0.26
CA ASN A 141 11.60 2.55 1.53
C ASN A 141 11.36 3.42 2.78
N SER A 142 10.41 4.37 2.68
CA SER A 142 10.08 5.30 3.77
C SER A 142 8.57 5.36 4.01
N ALA A 143 8.16 6.10 5.05
CA ALA A 143 6.76 6.37 5.33
C ALA A 143 6.17 7.51 4.48
N GLU A 144 6.98 8.15 3.62
CA GLU A 144 6.49 9.16 2.69
C GLU A 144 5.46 8.53 1.74
N LYS A 145 4.39 9.27 1.48
CA LYS A 145 3.28 8.79 0.66
C LYS A 145 2.65 9.92 -0.16
N ILE A 146 2.08 9.53 -1.28
CA ILE A 146 1.23 10.41 -2.07
C ILE A 146 -0.22 9.99 -1.81
N ARG A 147 -1.00 10.89 -1.25
CA ARG A 147 -2.46 10.70 -1.10
C ARG A 147 -3.15 11.11 -2.38
N TRP A 148 -4.04 10.22 -2.86
CA TRP A 148 -4.89 10.51 -4.00
C TRP A 148 -6.00 11.47 -3.59
N SER A 149 -6.29 12.43 -4.42
CA SER A 149 -7.49 13.25 -4.30
C SER A 149 -8.73 12.45 -4.68
N THR A 150 -9.90 12.94 -4.28
CA THR A 150 -11.19 12.33 -4.67
C THR A 150 -11.37 12.28 -6.19
N ASP A 151 -10.85 13.27 -6.92
CA ASP A 151 -10.90 13.29 -8.39
C ASP A 151 -9.98 12.23 -9.00
N GLU A 152 -8.77 12.06 -8.47
CA GLU A 152 -7.82 11.02 -8.92
C GLU A 152 -8.35 9.59 -8.70
N MET A 153 -9.26 9.41 -7.72
CA MET A 153 -9.90 8.11 -7.44
C MET A 153 -11.10 7.81 -8.37
N GLN A 154 -11.59 8.79 -9.12
CA GLN A 154 -12.69 8.57 -10.06
C GLN A 154 -12.28 7.64 -11.19
N PRO A 155 -13.22 6.83 -11.75
CA PRO A 155 -12.95 5.98 -12.89
C PRO A 155 -12.29 6.74 -14.04
N TYR A 156 -11.23 6.18 -14.61
CA TYR A 156 -10.43 6.73 -15.73
C TYR A 156 -9.61 8.01 -15.43
N LYS A 157 -9.76 8.63 -14.26
CA LYS A 157 -8.94 9.79 -13.87
C LYS A 157 -7.53 9.35 -13.49
N GLY A 158 -7.33 8.85 -12.30
CA GLY A 158 -6.05 8.33 -11.80
C GLY A 158 -5.06 9.40 -11.34
N LEU A 159 -4.01 8.94 -10.67
CA LEU A 159 -2.90 9.75 -10.19
C LEU A 159 -1.88 9.93 -11.31
N GLU A 160 -1.70 11.16 -11.80
CA GLU A 160 -0.68 11.49 -12.80
C GLU A 160 0.68 11.62 -12.16
N MET A 161 1.64 10.87 -12.69
CA MET A 161 3.00 10.75 -12.18
C MET A 161 4.02 11.03 -13.27
N THR A 162 5.19 11.45 -12.85
CA THR A 162 6.38 11.56 -13.70
C THR A 162 7.51 10.76 -13.06
N VAL A 163 8.20 9.94 -13.87
CA VAL A 163 9.52 9.42 -13.54
C VAL A 163 10.58 10.28 -14.22
N ALA A 164 11.63 10.61 -13.50
CA ALA A 164 12.73 11.42 -14.02
C ALA A 164 14.07 10.75 -13.75
N LEU A 165 14.94 10.67 -14.77
CA LEU A 165 16.33 10.27 -14.60
C LEU A 165 17.15 11.45 -14.10
N ARG A 166 17.99 11.22 -13.08
CA ARG A 166 18.86 12.23 -12.47
C ARG A 166 20.19 11.62 -12.12
N GLU A 167 21.23 12.43 -12.12
CA GLU A 167 22.49 12.04 -11.51
C GLU A 167 22.32 11.88 -10.00
N THR A 168 22.88 10.81 -9.43
CA THR A 168 22.93 10.61 -7.98
C THR A 168 24.00 11.48 -7.33
N ASP A 169 25.04 11.77 -8.07
CA ASP A 169 26.16 12.66 -7.73
C ASP A 169 26.39 13.58 -8.91
N ALA A 170 26.27 14.88 -8.70
CA ALA A 170 26.32 15.89 -9.77
C ALA A 170 27.61 15.83 -10.57
N GLY A 171 27.51 15.76 -11.90
CA GLY A 171 28.66 15.68 -12.83
C GLY A 171 29.40 14.33 -12.83
N GLN A 172 28.86 13.31 -12.16
CA GLN A 172 29.50 11.99 -12.09
C GLN A 172 28.70 10.91 -12.88
N GLY A 173 27.66 11.29 -13.58
CA GLY A 173 26.89 10.37 -14.40
C GLY A 173 27.73 9.69 -15.47
N VAL A 174 27.58 8.37 -15.62
CA VAL A 174 28.24 7.60 -16.67
C VAL A 174 27.21 7.10 -17.67
N PRO A 175 27.32 7.39 -18.97
CA PRO A 175 26.38 6.90 -19.98
C PRO A 175 26.38 5.38 -20.07
N GLY A 176 25.24 4.84 -20.44
CA GLY A 176 25.06 3.39 -20.60
C GLY A 176 23.56 3.03 -20.65
N ASN A 177 23.28 1.74 -20.55
CA ASN A 177 21.91 1.25 -20.40
C ASN A 177 21.48 1.41 -18.94
N PHE A 178 20.31 1.97 -18.72
CA PHE A 178 19.69 2.10 -17.40
C PHE A 178 18.50 1.16 -17.28
N ARG A 179 18.51 0.34 -16.24
CA ARG A 179 17.36 -0.48 -15.82
C ARG A 179 17.30 -0.50 -14.31
N ALA A 180 16.15 -0.14 -13.74
CA ALA A 180 15.92 -0.22 -12.31
C ALA A 180 14.48 -0.65 -12.03
N LEU A 181 14.24 -1.20 -10.84
CA LEU A 181 12.95 -1.70 -10.39
C LEU A 181 12.38 -0.81 -9.29
N ALA A 182 11.14 -0.41 -9.44
CA ALA A 182 10.37 0.30 -8.43
C ALA A 182 9.06 -0.44 -8.16
N THR A 183 8.65 -0.51 -6.90
CA THR A 183 7.36 -1.09 -6.51
C THR A 183 6.52 -0.01 -5.87
N PHE A 184 5.34 0.24 -6.44
CA PHE A 184 4.32 1.08 -5.84
C PHE A 184 3.45 0.22 -4.93
N ASN A 185 3.31 0.62 -3.67
CA ASN A 185 2.44 -0.04 -2.71
C ASN A 185 1.24 0.87 -2.41
N PHE A 186 0.06 0.28 -2.31
CA PHE A 186 -1.18 1.02 -2.12
C PHE A 186 -1.82 0.66 -0.78
N ILE A 187 -2.18 1.68 -0.02
CA ILE A 187 -2.86 1.59 1.27
C ILE A 187 -4.24 2.20 1.07
N TYR A 188 -5.27 1.42 1.36
CA TYR A 188 -6.68 1.80 1.19
C TYR A 188 -7.31 2.08 2.56
N GLN A 189 -8.09 3.16 2.66
CA GLN A 189 -8.81 3.51 3.89
C GLN A 189 -10.19 4.11 3.60
#